data_a614ebaea85edd45af5cbc8956900492
#
_entry.id   a614ebaea85edd45af5cbc8956900492
#
_cell.length_a   1.000
_cell.length_b   1.000
_cell.length_c   1.000
_cell.angle_alpha   90.00
_cell.angle_beta   90.00
_cell.angle_gamma   90.00
#
_symmetry.space_group_name_H-M   'P 1'
#
loop_
_entity.id
_entity.type
_entity.pdbx_description
1 polymer ?
#
loop_
_entity_poly.entity_id
_entity_poly.type
_entity_poly.pdbx_seq_one_letter_code
_entity_poly.pdbx_strand_id
1 'polypeptide(L)'
;MTFLTKKHLHRRTLLRGAGATIALPLLDAMLPAAGAAPAQVRRIGFVYVPNGIIMNEWLPSTTGADFDMKRVLKPMEPYKSDITVLSGLYNHAAKDVEGGAHAKASGSFLSGKAP
;
A
#
# COMPACT_ATOMS: atom_id res chain seq x y z
N MET A 1 26.86 -17.87 46.81
CA MET A 1 28.25 -18.00 46.28
C MET A 1 28.43 -16.99 45.17
N THR A 2 29.21 -15.96 45.40
CA THR A 2 29.45 -14.86 44.46
C THR A 2 30.71 -15.18 43.68
N PHE A 3 30.61 -15.56 42.44
CA PHE A 3 31.79 -15.79 41.59
C PHE A 3 32.28 -14.46 41.03
N LEU A 4 33.16 -13.77 41.79
CA LEU A 4 33.92 -12.64 41.29
C LEU A 4 35.14 -13.18 40.53
N THR A 5 35.02 -13.33 39.23
CA THR A 5 36.17 -13.58 38.37
C THR A 5 37.02 -12.29 38.29
N LYS A 6 38.22 -12.32 38.84
CA LYS A 6 39.23 -11.26 38.76
C LYS A 6 39.81 -11.07 37.35
N LYS A 7 38.95 -10.97 36.32
CA LYS A 7 39.38 -10.57 34.95
C LYS A 7 39.37 -9.08 34.84
N HIS A 8 40.57 -8.47 34.76
CA HIS A 8 40.71 -7.05 34.46
C HIS A 8 40.15 -6.79 33.04
N LEU A 9 39.10 -5.98 32.95
CA LEU A 9 38.63 -5.43 31.71
C LEU A 9 39.66 -4.48 31.12
N HIS A 10 40.11 -4.72 29.90
CA HIS A 10 41.00 -3.82 29.21
C HIS A 10 40.32 -2.43 29.06
N ARG A 11 41.08 -1.33 29.32
CA ARG A 11 40.58 0.05 29.20
C ARG A 11 39.91 0.30 27.86
N ARG A 12 40.41 -0.31 26.78
CA ARG A 12 39.82 -0.22 25.43
C ARG A 12 38.41 -0.85 25.34
N THR A 13 38.17 -1.96 26.03
CA THR A 13 36.86 -2.60 26.11
C THR A 13 35.86 -1.76 26.88
N LEU A 14 36.31 -1.14 27.98
CA LEU A 14 35.48 -0.23 28.76
C LEU A 14 35.10 1.01 27.95
N LEU A 15 36.05 1.63 27.25
CA LEU A 15 35.80 2.80 26.42
C LEU A 15 34.89 2.51 25.23
N ARG A 16 35.07 1.35 24.61
CA ARG A 16 34.17 0.91 23.53
C ARG A 16 32.74 0.64 24.05
N GLY A 17 32.63 0.03 25.21
CA GLY A 17 31.34 -0.21 25.87
C GLY A 17 30.63 1.09 26.23
N ALA A 18 31.38 2.03 26.87
CA ALA A 18 30.86 3.35 27.22
C ALA A 18 30.46 4.17 25.99
N GLY A 19 31.27 4.12 24.92
CA GLY A 19 30.95 4.79 23.66
C GLY A 19 29.68 4.23 23.03
N ALA A 20 29.50 2.90 23.01
CA ALA A 20 28.29 2.29 22.54
C ALA A 20 27.06 2.65 23.39
N THR A 21 27.23 2.70 24.72
CA THR A 21 26.12 3.03 25.64
C THR A 21 25.65 4.48 25.48
N ILE A 22 26.55 5.39 25.12
CA ILE A 22 26.23 6.80 24.88
C ILE A 22 25.64 7.01 23.50
N ALA A 23 26.09 6.24 22.48
CA ALA A 23 25.66 6.39 21.09
C ALA A 23 24.33 5.65 20.79
N LEU A 24 24.07 4.52 21.46
CA LEU A 24 22.87 3.73 21.23
C LEU A 24 21.54 4.51 21.40
N PRO A 25 21.38 5.38 22.43
CA PRO A 25 20.16 6.16 22.57
C PRO A 25 19.92 7.18 21.45
N LEU A 26 20.97 7.49 20.65
CA LEU A 26 20.91 8.45 19.56
C LEU A 26 20.68 7.79 18.18
N LEU A 27 20.58 6.47 18.12
CA LEU A 27 20.17 5.79 16.89
C LEU A 27 18.69 6.05 16.66
N ASP A 28 18.33 6.45 15.45
CA ASP A 28 16.95 6.72 15.03
C ASP A 28 15.99 5.57 15.35
N ALA A 29 16.51 4.33 15.33
CA ALA A 29 15.75 3.13 15.68
C ALA A 29 15.42 2.99 17.18
N MET A 30 16.11 3.76 18.05
CA MET A 30 15.94 3.72 19.50
C MET A 30 15.31 5.00 20.07
N LEU A 31 15.06 5.99 19.23
CA LEU A 31 14.23 7.13 19.63
C LEU A 31 12.84 6.60 19.99
N PRO A 32 12.38 6.77 21.24
CA PRO A 32 11.04 6.33 21.59
C PRO A 32 10.05 7.04 20.68
N ALA A 33 9.14 6.29 20.10
CA ALA A 33 8.06 6.80 19.25
C ALA A 33 7.14 7.81 19.98
N ALA A 34 7.45 8.16 21.22
CA ALA A 34 6.70 9.06 22.08
C ALA A 34 6.59 10.51 21.58
N GLY A 35 7.36 10.88 20.55
CA GLY A 35 7.28 12.20 19.92
C GLY A 35 6.87 12.16 18.44
N ALA A 36 6.74 10.99 17.85
CA ALA A 36 6.22 10.88 16.51
C ALA A 36 4.70 11.13 16.54
N ALA A 37 4.24 12.17 15.87
CA ALA A 37 2.84 12.30 15.54
C ALA A 37 2.36 10.94 14.99
N PRO A 38 1.17 10.45 15.37
CA PRO A 38 0.70 9.15 14.93
C PRO A 38 0.84 9.08 13.41
N ALA A 39 1.71 8.18 12.93
CA ALA A 39 1.95 8.02 11.51
C ALA A 39 0.60 7.71 10.87
N GLN A 40 0.13 8.59 9.99
CA GLN A 40 -1.12 8.36 9.28
C GLN A 40 -0.97 7.08 8.48
N VAL A 41 -1.65 6.03 8.92
CA VAL A 41 -1.63 4.73 8.27
C VAL A 41 -2.32 4.87 6.92
N ARG A 42 -1.54 4.96 5.86
CA ARG A 42 -2.06 4.95 4.49
C ARG A 42 -2.41 3.50 4.13
N ARG A 43 -3.65 3.30 3.71
CA ARG A 43 -4.13 2.00 3.25
C ARG A 43 -4.50 2.11 1.78
N ILE A 44 -4.11 1.10 1.00
CA ILE A 44 -4.54 0.95 -0.39
C ILE A 44 -5.18 -0.42 -0.53
N GLY A 45 -6.26 -0.51 -1.28
CA GLY A 45 -6.97 -1.74 -1.57
C GLY A 45 -7.35 -1.80 -3.04
N PHE A 46 -7.44 -3.00 -3.58
CA PHE A 46 -7.86 -3.25 -4.95
C PHE A 46 -9.00 -4.26 -4.95
N VAL A 47 -10.03 -3.97 -5.73
CA VAL A 47 -11.17 -4.87 -5.92
C VAL A 47 -11.30 -5.17 -7.40
N TYR A 48 -11.21 -6.44 -7.75
CA TYR A 48 -11.37 -6.91 -9.12
C TYR A 48 -12.73 -7.57 -9.33
N VAL A 49 -13.42 -7.16 -10.38
CA VAL A 49 -14.74 -7.74 -10.76
C VAL A 49 -14.56 -8.56 -12.04
N PRO A 50 -14.40 -9.90 -11.93
CA PRO A 50 -13.98 -10.74 -13.05
C PRO A 50 -15.02 -10.90 -14.16
N ASN A 51 -16.30 -10.76 -13.86
CA ASN A 51 -17.37 -10.95 -14.81
C ASN A 51 -17.75 -9.69 -15.62
N GLY A 52 -16.96 -8.62 -15.42
CA GLY A 52 -17.27 -7.33 -16.04
C GLY A 52 -18.47 -6.64 -15.41
N ILE A 53 -18.95 -5.59 -16.06
CA ILE A 53 -20.01 -4.74 -15.56
C ILE A 53 -20.92 -4.31 -16.70
N ILE A 54 -22.19 -4.03 -16.40
CA ILE A 54 -23.13 -3.48 -17.38
C ILE A 54 -22.79 -2.00 -17.58
N MET A 55 -22.11 -1.68 -18.66
CA MET A 55 -21.55 -0.34 -18.90
C MET A 55 -22.61 0.78 -18.88
N ASN A 56 -23.80 0.54 -19.45
CA ASN A 56 -24.87 1.54 -19.45
C ASN A 56 -25.41 1.87 -18.06
N GLU A 57 -25.22 0.97 -17.10
CA GLU A 57 -25.65 1.11 -15.71
C GLU A 57 -24.50 1.54 -14.78
N TRP A 58 -23.29 1.51 -15.30
CA TRP A 58 -22.07 1.89 -14.57
C TRP A 58 -21.55 3.25 -14.99
N LEU A 59 -21.32 3.43 -16.30
CA LEU A 59 -20.61 4.60 -16.81
C LEU A 59 -21.51 5.86 -16.73
N PRO A 60 -21.08 6.91 -16.02
CA PRO A 60 -21.77 8.18 -16.02
C PRO A 60 -21.97 8.73 -17.45
N SER A 61 -23.08 9.39 -17.69
CA SER A 61 -23.36 10.04 -18.96
C SER A 61 -22.73 11.43 -19.03
N THR A 62 -22.39 12.01 -17.88
CA THR A 62 -21.77 13.31 -17.71
C THR A 62 -20.35 13.18 -17.16
N THR A 63 -19.50 14.15 -17.43
CA THR A 63 -18.13 14.22 -16.95
C THR A 63 -17.95 15.36 -15.95
N GLY A 64 -16.82 15.38 -15.24
CA GLY A 64 -16.51 16.39 -14.24
C GLY A 64 -16.99 16.01 -12.84
N ALA A 65 -16.97 16.97 -11.92
CA ALA A 65 -17.28 16.70 -10.51
C ALA A 65 -18.76 16.34 -10.26
N ASP A 66 -19.66 16.85 -11.13
CA ASP A 66 -21.10 16.65 -11.01
C ASP A 66 -21.64 15.51 -11.89
N PHE A 67 -20.80 14.48 -12.11
CA PHE A 67 -21.24 13.33 -12.90
C PHE A 67 -22.49 12.65 -12.32
N ASP A 68 -23.31 12.07 -13.19
CA ASP A 68 -24.53 11.35 -12.80
C ASP A 68 -24.18 9.97 -12.20
N MET A 69 -24.83 9.66 -11.07
CA MET A 69 -24.66 8.34 -10.42
C MET A 69 -25.64 7.33 -11.03
N LYS A 70 -25.11 6.47 -11.91
CA LYS A 70 -25.89 5.39 -12.51
C LYS A 70 -26.28 4.34 -11.45
N ARG A 71 -27.20 3.46 -11.83
CA ARG A 71 -27.78 2.46 -10.92
C ARG A 71 -26.76 1.63 -10.14
N VAL A 72 -25.68 1.21 -10.79
CA VAL A 72 -24.61 0.42 -10.14
C VAL A 72 -23.77 1.26 -9.19
N LEU A 73 -23.60 2.55 -9.49
CA LEU A 73 -22.86 3.48 -8.62
C LEU A 73 -23.73 4.08 -7.49
N LYS A 74 -25.05 3.99 -7.59
CA LYS A 74 -26.00 4.63 -6.67
C LYS A 74 -25.71 4.34 -5.18
N PRO A 75 -25.35 3.12 -4.76
CA PRO A 75 -25.02 2.85 -3.36
C PRO A 75 -23.82 3.65 -2.84
N MET A 76 -22.98 4.16 -3.72
CA MET A 76 -21.80 4.94 -3.37
C MET A 76 -22.05 6.45 -3.38
N GLU A 77 -23.28 6.88 -3.61
CA GLU A 77 -23.64 8.30 -3.67
C GLU A 77 -23.19 9.14 -2.46
N PRO A 78 -23.22 8.64 -1.21
CA PRO A 78 -22.71 9.37 -0.06
C PRO A 78 -21.21 9.69 -0.13
N TYR A 79 -20.47 8.99 -0.97
CA TYR A 79 -19.01 9.13 -1.16
C TYR A 79 -18.65 9.77 -2.51
N LYS A 80 -19.61 10.38 -3.20
CA LYS A 80 -19.43 10.92 -4.56
C LYS A 80 -18.25 11.87 -4.65
N SER A 81 -18.02 12.69 -3.65
CA SER A 81 -16.87 13.62 -3.60
C SER A 81 -15.49 12.94 -3.56
N ASP A 82 -15.47 11.70 -3.11
CA ASP A 82 -14.23 10.92 -2.93
C ASP A 82 -14.01 9.88 -4.05
N ILE A 83 -14.91 9.85 -5.03
CA ILE A 83 -14.89 8.87 -6.12
C ILE A 83 -14.45 9.53 -7.42
N THR A 84 -13.56 8.84 -8.14
CA THR A 84 -13.23 9.16 -9.52
C THR A 84 -13.57 7.96 -10.41
N VAL A 85 -14.44 8.15 -11.38
CA VAL A 85 -14.78 7.14 -12.39
C VAL A 85 -13.91 7.34 -13.61
N LEU A 86 -13.05 6.36 -13.90
CA LEU A 86 -12.19 6.36 -15.07
C LEU A 86 -12.74 5.41 -16.12
N SER A 87 -12.77 5.85 -17.37
CA SER A 87 -13.20 5.04 -18.50
C SER A 87 -12.20 5.16 -19.66
N GLY A 88 -12.37 4.30 -20.67
CA GLY A 88 -11.50 4.31 -21.84
C GLY A 88 -10.10 3.74 -21.58
N LEU A 89 -9.82 3.19 -20.42
CA LEU A 89 -8.58 2.50 -20.13
C LEU A 89 -8.58 1.10 -20.74
N TYR A 90 -7.46 0.72 -21.34
CA TYR A 90 -7.31 -0.55 -22.01
C TYR A 90 -5.93 -1.16 -21.76
N ASN A 91 -5.90 -2.45 -21.45
CA ASN A 91 -4.64 -3.18 -21.32
C ASN A 91 -4.27 -3.86 -22.64
N HIS A 92 -3.47 -3.21 -23.46
CA HIS A 92 -3.01 -3.73 -24.74
C HIS A 92 -2.22 -5.04 -24.61
N ALA A 93 -1.43 -5.18 -23.54
CA ALA A 93 -0.60 -6.38 -23.35
C ALA A 93 -1.42 -7.66 -23.18
N ALA A 94 -2.64 -7.56 -22.68
CA ALA A 94 -3.51 -8.71 -22.48
C ALA A 94 -4.34 -9.07 -23.72
N LYS A 95 -4.37 -8.21 -24.75
CA LYS A 95 -5.23 -8.42 -25.93
C LYS A 95 -4.79 -9.60 -26.76
N ASP A 96 -3.50 -9.65 -27.08
CA ASP A 96 -2.93 -10.54 -28.11
C ASP A 96 -2.43 -11.87 -27.53
N VAL A 97 -2.72 -12.15 -26.27
CA VAL A 97 -2.37 -13.42 -25.61
C VAL A 97 -3.47 -14.46 -25.87
N GLU A 98 -3.05 -15.69 -26.18
CA GLU A 98 -3.98 -16.82 -26.26
C GLU A 98 -4.57 -17.14 -24.88
N GLY A 99 -5.83 -17.60 -24.85
CA GLY A 99 -6.50 -18.01 -23.62
C GLY A 99 -7.86 -17.36 -23.40
N GLY A 100 -8.57 -17.82 -22.39
CA GLY A 100 -9.89 -17.32 -22.04
C GLY A 100 -9.86 -15.89 -21.47
N ALA A 101 -10.89 -15.11 -21.76
CA ALA A 101 -10.98 -13.71 -21.35
C ALA A 101 -10.75 -13.50 -19.83
N HIS A 102 -11.29 -14.39 -18.99
CA HIS A 102 -11.14 -14.29 -17.54
C HIS A 102 -9.69 -14.55 -17.09
N ALA A 103 -9.01 -15.54 -17.68
CA ALA A 103 -7.61 -15.84 -17.36
C ALA A 103 -6.71 -14.66 -17.72
N LYS A 104 -6.91 -14.10 -18.92
CA LYS A 104 -6.14 -12.91 -19.38
C LYS A 104 -6.37 -11.70 -18.47
N ALA A 105 -7.64 -11.43 -18.16
CA ALA A 105 -7.97 -10.30 -17.32
C ALA A 105 -7.41 -10.44 -15.90
N SER A 106 -7.53 -11.63 -15.29
CA SER A 106 -7.02 -11.89 -13.95
C SER A 106 -5.49 -11.86 -13.89
N GLY A 107 -4.80 -12.42 -14.88
CA GLY A 107 -3.34 -12.47 -14.94
C GLY A 107 -2.70 -11.11 -15.21
N SER A 108 -3.38 -10.23 -15.94
CA SER A 108 -2.88 -8.89 -16.27
C SER A 108 -3.34 -7.81 -15.29
N PHE A 109 -4.28 -8.12 -14.39
CA PHE A 109 -4.76 -7.17 -13.39
C PHE A 109 -3.60 -6.72 -12.49
N LEU A 110 -3.48 -5.43 -12.24
CA LEU A 110 -2.41 -4.75 -11.53
C LEU A 110 -1.01 -4.81 -12.17
N SER A 111 -0.68 -5.81 -12.95
CA SER A 111 0.65 -5.91 -13.59
C SER A 111 0.75 -5.08 -14.87
N GLY A 112 -0.34 -4.95 -15.60
CA GLY A 112 -0.38 -4.34 -16.93
C GLY A 112 0.39 -5.12 -17.99
N LYS A 113 0.87 -6.31 -17.66
CA LYS A 113 1.65 -7.19 -18.56
C LYS A 113 0.78 -8.32 -19.11
N ALA A 114 1.23 -8.94 -20.17
CA ALA A 114 0.69 -10.21 -20.65
C ALA A 114 0.81 -11.26 -19.55
N PRO A 115 -0.23 -12.05 -19.28
CA PRO A 115 -0.20 -13.12 -18.29
C PRO A 115 0.68 -14.29 -18.77
#